data_9bfa6760dc1c4285f5da6ab930c3fd95
#
_entry.id   9bfa6760dc1c4285f5da6ab930c3fd95
#
_cell.length_a   1.000
_cell.length_b   1.000
_cell.length_c   1.000
_cell.angle_alpha   90.00
_cell.angle_beta   90.00
_cell.angle_gamma   90.00
#
_symmetry.space_group_name_H-M   'P 1'
#
loop_
_entity.id
_entity.type
_entity.pdbx_description
1 polymer ?
#
loop_
_entity_poly.entity_id
_entity_poly.type
_entity_poly.pdbx_seq_one_letter_code
_entity_poly.pdbx_strand_id
1 'polypeptide(L)' 'MQISKQTLELIHDLKEWGDKSKIAKLANTSDTNIHNALKKGRGSEEIVTAIISFYESVKSNRLELKNRINQL' A
#
# COMPACT_ATOMS: atom_id res chain seq x y z
N MET A 1 -14.37 2.30 -5.77
CA MET A 1 -13.23 1.75 -6.51
C MET A 1 -12.77 0.47 -5.84
N GLN A 2 -12.48 -0.57 -6.61
CA GLN A 2 -12.06 -1.85 -6.08
C GLN A 2 -10.57 -2.07 -6.27
N ILE A 3 -9.98 -2.83 -5.35
CA ILE A 3 -8.58 -3.26 -5.45
C ILE A 3 -8.61 -4.69 -5.99
N SER A 4 -7.83 -4.97 -7.03
CA SER A 4 -7.80 -6.31 -7.61
C SER A 4 -7.25 -7.33 -6.60
N LYS A 5 -7.65 -8.58 -6.76
CA LYS A 5 -7.17 -9.66 -5.89
C LYS A 5 -5.64 -9.78 -5.92
N GLN A 6 -5.05 -9.66 -7.10
CA GLN A 6 -3.60 -9.72 -7.26
C GLN A 6 -2.91 -8.59 -6.50
N THR A 7 -3.46 -7.37 -6.57
CA THR A 7 -2.92 -6.22 -5.86
C THR A 7 -3.05 -6.40 -4.35
N LEU A 8 -4.17 -6.95 -3.87
CA LEU A 8 -4.36 -7.24 -2.45
C LEU A 8 -3.34 -8.27 -1.93
N GLU A 9 -3.05 -9.30 -2.71
CA GLU A 9 -2.04 -10.28 -2.36
C GLU A 9 -0.65 -9.65 -2.28
N LEU A 10 -0.30 -8.79 -3.23
CA LEU A 10 0.95 -8.06 -3.22
C LEU A 10 1.06 -7.15 -2.00
N ILE A 11 -0.01 -6.42 -1.69
CA ILE A 11 -0.06 -5.55 -0.51
C ILE A 11 0.14 -6.39 0.77
N HIS A 12 -0.52 -7.54 0.85
CA HIS A 12 -0.39 -8.44 2.00
C HIS A 12 1.07 -8.88 2.20
N ASP A 13 1.80 -9.14 1.12
CA ASP A 13 3.21 -9.53 1.18
C ASP A 13 4.14 -8.36 1.54
N LEU A 14 3.79 -7.14 1.11
CA LEU A 14 4.63 -5.95 1.31
C LEU A 14 4.35 -5.20 2.59
N LYS A 15 3.18 -5.38 3.19
CA LYS A 15 2.75 -4.56 4.32
C LYS A 15 3.67 -4.69 5.53
N GLU A 16 3.87 -3.58 6.20
CA GLU A 16 4.64 -3.48 7.42
C GLU A 16 3.84 -2.75 8.48
N TRP A 17 4.29 -2.88 9.72
CA TRP A 17 3.67 -2.19 10.84
C TRP A 17 3.78 -0.67 10.66
N GLY A 18 2.67 0.05 10.87
CA GLY A 18 2.65 1.51 10.72
C GLY A 18 2.27 2.01 9.33
N ASP A 19 2.15 1.13 8.33
CA ASP A 19 1.78 1.53 6.96
C ASP A 19 0.42 2.20 6.91
N LYS A 20 -0.56 1.69 7.66
CA LYS A 20 -1.91 2.25 7.67
C LYS A 20 -1.93 3.71 8.09
N SER A 21 -1.14 4.06 9.11
CA SER A 21 -1.03 5.46 9.56
C SER A 21 -0.42 6.34 8.49
N LYS A 22 0.59 5.87 7.80
CA LYS A 22 1.22 6.62 6.71
C LYS A 22 0.25 6.85 5.56
N ILE A 23 -0.46 5.81 5.16
CA ILE A 23 -1.45 5.90 4.08
C ILE A 23 -2.61 6.82 4.48
N ALA A 24 -3.06 6.72 5.73
CA ALA A 24 -4.13 7.57 6.24
C ALA A 24 -3.78 9.05 6.15
N LYS A 25 -2.54 9.41 6.46
CA LYS A 25 -2.07 10.78 6.32
C LYS A 25 -2.07 11.23 4.87
N LEU A 26 -1.64 10.38 3.95
CA LEU A 26 -1.63 10.68 2.52
C LEU A 26 -3.04 10.89 1.98
N ALA A 27 -3.99 10.10 2.43
CA ALA A 27 -5.39 10.17 2.00
C ALA A 27 -6.22 11.16 2.83
N ASN A 28 -5.62 11.79 3.83
CA ASN A 28 -6.31 12.68 4.76
C ASN A 28 -7.54 12.03 5.40
N THR A 29 -7.35 10.83 5.93
CA THR A 29 -8.40 10.01 6.54
C THR A 29 -7.88 9.32 7.79
N SER A 30 -8.69 8.45 8.40
CA SER A 30 -8.30 7.70 9.61
C SER A 30 -7.69 6.35 9.27
N ASP A 31 -6.88 5.83 10.21
CA ASP A 31 -6.31 4.47 10.11
C ASP A 31 -7.41 3.42 9.95
N THR A 32 -8.54 3.61 10.64
CA THR A 32 -9.68 2.71 10.57
C THR A 32 -10.23 2.63 9.15
N ASN A 33 -10.34 3.76 8.46
CA ASN A 33 -10.82 3.78 7.07
C ASN A 33 -9.87 3.03 6.13
N ILE A 34 -8.56 3.17 6.34
CA ILE A 34 -7.57 2.42 5.56
C ILE A 34 -7.69 0.92 5.85
N HIS A 35 -7.78 0.55 7.13
CA HIS A 35 -7.96 -0.84 7.53
C HIS A 35 -9.18 -1.46 6.88
N ASN A 36 -10.32 -0.76 6.92
CA ASN A 36 -11.56 -1.26 6.34
C ASN A 36 -11.46 -1.40 4.81
N ALA A 37 -10.82 -0.46 4.14
CA ALA A 37 -10.63 -0.54 2.70
C ALA A 37 -9.76 -1.74 2.31
N LEU A 38 -8.70 -2.00 3.05
CA LEU A 38 -7.83 -3.16 2.82
C LEU A 38 -8.57 -4.47 3.11
N LYS A 39 -9.36 -4.51 4.17
CA LYS A 39 -10.12 -5.71 4.55
C LYS A 39 -11.19 -6.03 3.50
N LYS A 40 -11.91 -5.01 3.02
CA LYS A 40 -12.99 -5.19 2.04
C LYS A 40 -12.48 -5.29 0.60
N GLY A 41 -11.26 -4.82 0.34
CA GLY A 41 -10.72 -4.76 -1.02
C GLY A 41 -11.36 -3.67 -1.86
N ARG A 42 -11.95 -2.66 -1.24
CA ARG A 42 -12.61 -1.55 -1.92
C ARG A 42 -12.73 -0.34 -1.01
N GLY A 43 -12.90 0.81 -1.59
CA GLY A 43 -13.10 2.04 -0.87
C GLY A 43 -13.33 3.21 -1.81
N SER A 44 -13.28 4.43 -1.29
CA SER A 44 -13.35 5.62 -2.12
C SER A 44 -12.14 5.67 -3.05
N GLU A 45 -12.28 6.38 -4.16
CA GLU A 45 -11.19 6.56 -5.12
C GLU A 45 -9.95 7.14 -4.45
N GLU A 46 -10.13 8.12 -3.57
CA GLU A 46 -9.02 8.77 -2.86
C GLU A 46 -8.27 7.78 -1.97
N ILE A 47 -8.98 6.97 -1.20
CA ILE A 47 -8.38 5.98 -0.31
C ILE A 47 -7.67 4.90 -1.11
N VAL A 48 -8.32 4.34 -2.13
CA VAL A 48 -7.74 3.28 -2.95
C VAL A 48 -6.52 3.78 -3.71
N THR A 49 -6.58 4.98 -4.27
CA THR A 49 -5.45 5.58 -4.98
C THR A 49 -4.25 5.78 -4.04
N ALA A 50 -4.49 6.27 -2.82
CA ALA A 50 -3.43 6.43 -1.83
C ALA A 50 -2.79 5.10 -1.45
N ILE A 51 -3.59 4.06 -1.24
CA ILE A 51 -3.10 2.71 -0.93
C ILE A 51 -2.22 2.18 -2.06
N ILE A 52 -2.70 2.24 -3.28
CA ILE A 52 -1.97 1.71 -4.45
C ILE A 52 -0.66 2.48 -4.66
N SER A 53 -0.71 3.81 -4.62
CA SER A 53 0.49 4.64 -4.79
C SER A 53 1.53 4.35 -3.72
N PHE A 54 1.10 4.18 -2.48
CA PHE A 54 2.00 3.87 -1.36
C PHE A 54 2.73 2.54 -1.60
N TYR A 55 2.00 1.49 -1.95
CA TYR A 55 2.61 0.18 -2.13
C TYR A 55 3.40 0.04 -3.43
N GLU A 56 3.05 0.79 -4.46
CA GLU A 56 3.90 0.89 -5.66
C GLU A 56 5.27 1.48 -5.31
N SER A 57 5.29 2.52 -4.48
CA SER A 57 6.53 3.12 -4.00
C SER A 57 7.34 2.16 -3.14
N VAL A 58 6.68 1.41 -2.26
CA VAL A 58 7.35 0.39 -1.42
C VAL A 58 7.99 -0.68 -2.29
N LYS A 59 7.26 -1.18 -3.28
CA LYS A 59 7.77 -2.19 -4.20
C LYS A 59 8.98 -1.69 -4.98
N SER A 60 8.89 -0.48 -5.51
CA SER A 60 9.99 0.14 -6.27
C SER A 60 11.23 0.33 -5.40
N ASN A 61 11.06 0.80 -4.17
CA ASN A 61 12.17 1.01 -3.25
C ASN A 61 12.86 -0.31 -2.88
N ARG A 62 12.09 -1.37 -2.65
CA ARG A 62 12.67 -2.69 -2.33
C ARG A 62 13.42 -3.27 -3.51
N LEU A 63 12.90 -3.11 -4.72
CA LEU A 63 13.56 -3.58 -5.93
C LEU A 63 14.87 -2.84 -6.15
N GLU A 64 14.90 -1.53 -5.97
CA GLU A 64 16.09 -0.71 -6.09
C GLU A 64 17.15 -1.15 -5.07
N LEU A 65 16.75 -1.35 -3.82
CA LEU A 65 17.67 -1.80 -2.77
C LEU A 65 18.26 -3.16 -3.11
N LYS A 66 17.44 -4.09 -3.57
CA LYS A 66 17.88 -5.42 -3.98
C LYS A 66 18.91 -5.34 -5.11
N ASN A 67 18.68 -4.48 -6.10
CA ASN A 67 19.59 -4.28 -7.22
C ASN A 67 20.93 -3.70 -6.75
N ARG A 68 20.92 -2.77 -5.80
CA ARG A 68 22.15 -2.21 -5.22
C ARG A 68 22.94 -3.28 -4.48
N ILE A 69 22.29 -4.12 -3.70
CA ILE A 69 22.93 -5.21 -2.97
C ILE A 69 23.58 -6.19 -3.95
N ASN A 70 22.89 -6.51 -5.03
CA ASN A 70 23.39 -7.45 -6.04
C ASN A 70 24.62 -6.90 -6.82
N GLN A 71 24.82 -5.58 -6.80
CA GLN A 71 25.95 -4.94 -7.47
C GLN A 71 27.19 -4.84 -6.57
N LEU A 72 27.05 -5.12 -5.31
CA LEU A 72 28.17 -5.15 -4.38
C LEU A 72 28.92 -6.47 -4.48
#